data_657d7ed3e9a2cad0592faad4d72141ad
#
_entry.id   657d7ed3e9a2cad0592faad4d72141ad
#
_cell.length_a   1.000
_cell.length_b   1.000
_cell.length_c   1.000
_cell.angle_alpha   90.00
_cell.angle_beta   90.00
_cell.angle_gamma   90.00
#
_symmetry.space_group_name_H-M   'P 1'
#
loop_
_entity.id
_entity.type
_entity.pdbx_description
1 polymer ?
#
loop_
_entity_poly.entity_id
_entity_poly.type
_entity_poly.pdbx_seq_one_letter_code
_entity_poly.pdbx_strand_id
1 'polypeptide(L)'
;DNCGAKVFITSPYKSDQASELLDQMPNVELRLMVDRTIDGYDSYEAAIANASSEPLPDRIAGTDMLYSSGTTGRPKGIIPALSRQPLEESVSGVGGLGAMLFGFNEDSRYLSPAPLYHAAPLRFNMGIHMAGGTTVVMERFDPEEYLRLIGEQNISVSQVVPTMFVRMLKLPEETRNKYDVSPLQACIHAAAPCPVEVKQKMIDWWGPVIHEYYAGTEGNGFVYCNSEQW
;
A
#
# COMPACT_ATOMS: atom_id res chain seq x y z
N ASP A 1 18.95 -10.50 8.18
CA ASP A 1 20.01 -11.13 7.33
C ASP A 1 19.49 -11.72 6.03
N ASN A 2 18.31 -12.31 6.02
CA ASN A 2 17.82 -13.06 4.85
C ASN A 2 17.62 -12.17 3.60
N CYS A 3 17.22 -10.91 3.78
CA CYS A 3 17.03 -9.97 2.65
C CYS A 3 18.30 -9.27 2.19
N GLY A 4 19.44 -9.39 2.93
CA GLY A 4 20.68 -8.69 2.61
C GLY A 4 20.60 -7.17 2.73
N ALA A 5 19.63 -6.65 3.53
CA ALA A 5 19.44 -5.20 3.71
C ALA A 5 20.73 -4.54 4.21
N LYS A 6 21.11 -3.41 3.60
CA LYS A 6 22.24 -2.59 3.96
C LYS A 6 21.85 -1.38 4.80
N VAL A 7 20.63 -0.92 4.63
CA VAL A 7 20.05 0.20 5.37
C VAL A 7 18.79 -0.28 6.09
N PHE A 8 18.66 0.08 7.36
CA PHE A 8 17.45 -0.15 8.14
C PHE A 8 16.93 1.18 8.66
N ILE A 9 15.71 1.51 8.32
CA ILE A 9 15.03 2.74 8.74
C ILE A 9 13.82 2.36 9.60
N THR A 10 13.66 3.00 10.74
CA THR A 10 12.57 2.75 11.67
C THR A 10 12.05 4.06 12.30
N SER A 11 11.08 3.95 13.21
CA SER A 11 10.48 5.07 13.92
C SER A 11 10.41 4.81 15.41
N PRO A 12 10.19 5.84 16.25
CA PRO A 12 10.04 5.70 17.70
C PRO A 12 8.97 4.72 18.15
N TYR A 13 7.93 4.55 17.32
CA TYR A 13 6.86 3.58 17.57
C TYR A 13 7.37 2.13 17.67
N LYS A 14 8.55 1.85 17.09
CA LYS A 14 9.20 0.54 17.05
C LYS A 14 10.52 0.50 17.86
N SER A 15 10.74 1.43 18.79
CA SER A 15 11.99 1.54 19.56
C SER A 15 12.37 0.22 20.26
N ASP A 16 11.42 -0.45 20.91
CA ASP A 16 11.71 -1.68 21.64
C ASP A 16 12.18 -2.79 20.70
N GLN A 17 11.46 -3.01 19.60
CA GLN A 17 11.86 -3.99 18.59
C GLN A 17 13.18 -3.59 17.91
N ALA A 18 13.39 -2.30 17.67
CA ALA A 18 14.63 -1.79 17.08
C ALA A 18 15.84 -2.09 17.97
N SER A 19 15.72 -1.88 19.30
CA SER A 19 16.77 -2.20 20.28
C SER A 19 17.07 -3.69 20.32
N GLU A 20 16.04 -4.55 20.31
CA GLU A 20 16.19 -6.02 20.32
C GLU A 20 16.89 -6.55 19.07
N LEU A 21 16.76 -5.84 17.95
CA LEU A 21 17.33 -6.26 16.66
C LEU A 21 18.78 -5.84 16.43
N LEU A 22 19.36 -4.97 17.26
CA LEU A 22 20.71 -4.44 17.04
C LEU A 22 21.76 -5.51 16.77
N ASP A 23 21.81 -6.53 17.62
CA ASP A 23 22.78 -7.63 17.51
C ASP A 23 22.38 -8.68 16.46
N GLN A 24 21.16 -8.60 15.92
CA GLN A 24 20.62 -9.55 14.96
C GLN A 24 20.77 -9.08 13.51
N MET A 25 21.29 -7.88 13.29
CA MET A 25 21.45 -7.26 11.98
C MET A 25 22.94 -6.95 11.67
N PRO A 26 23.86 -7.95 11.66
CA PRO A 26 25.30 -7.70 11.50
C PRO A 26 25.67 -7.15 10.11
N ASN A 27 24.82 -7.38 9.09
CA ASN A 27 25.08 -6.93 7.72
C ASN A 27 24.46 -5.58 7.38
N VAL A 28 23.70 -4.98 8.30
CA VAL A 28 23.15 -3.64 8.13
C VAL A 28 24.23 -2.59 8.44
N GLU A 29 24.58 -1.83 7.42
CA GLU A 29 25.65 -0.83 7.49
C GLU A 29 25.18 0.49 8.07
N LEU A 30 23.93 0.86 7.82
CA LEU A 30 23.33 2.13 8.26
C LEU A 30 21.98 1.87 8.93
N ARG A 31 21.84 2.33 10.17
CA ARG A 31 20.61 2.25 10.97
C ARG A 31 20.11 3.65 11.27
N LEU A 32 18.93 3.98 10.78
CA LEU A 32 18.33 5.31 10.90
C LEU A 32 17.01 5.26 11.65
N MET A 33 16.76 6.27 12.46
CA MET A 33 15.44 6.46 13.08
C MET A 33 14.92 7.86 12.77
N VAL A 34 13.67 7.93 12.33
CA VAL A 34 12.96 9.19 12.08
C VAL A 34 12.53 9.85 13.40
N ASP A 35 12.39 11.16 13.42
CA ASP A 35 11.95 12.01 14.54
C ASP A 35 12.88 12.05 15.75
N ARG A 36 13.41 10.94 16.20
CA ARG A 36 14.36 10.86 17.32
C ARG A 36 15.26 9.63 17.17
N THR A 37 16.32 9.56 17.98
CA THR A 37 17.25 8.42 17.98
C THR A 37 17.17 7.62 19.28
N ILE A 38 17.66 6.40 19.23
CA ILE A 38 18.01 5.54 20.36
C ILE A 38 19.44 5.02 20.17
N ASP A 39 20.01 4.41 21.18
CA ASP A 39 21.35 3.82 21.09
C ASP A 39 21.45 2.85 19.91
N GLY A 40 22.49 3.01 19.09
CA GLY A 40 22.74 2.20 17.89
C GLY A 40 22.00 2.63 16.62
N TYR A 41 21.28 3.77 16.68
CA TYR A 41 20.59 4.37 15.51
C TYR A 41 20.97 5.84 15.37
N ASP A 42 21.26 6.26 14.13
CA ASP A 42 21.50 7.65 13.77
C ASP A 42 20.17 8.35 13.39
N SER A 43 20.18 9.71 13.44
CA SER A 43 19.03 10.48 12.97
C SER A 43 18.88 10.39 11.46
N TYR A 44 17.69 9.98 11.01
CA TYR A 44 17.32 10.01 9.60
C TYR A 44 17.42 11.43 9.03
N GLU A 45 16.90 12.43 9.76
CA GLU A 45 16.89 13.83 9.33
C GLU A 45 18.31 14.38 9.18
N ALA A 46 19.21 14.05 10.13
CA ALA A 46 20.62 14.46 10.05
C ALA A 46 21.34 13.78 8.88
N ALA A 47 21.02 12.51 8.60
CA ALA A 47 21.62 11.76 7.50
C ALA A 47 21.25 12.36 6.13
N ILE A 48 20.02 12.84 5.97
CA ILE A 48 19.55 13.43 4.70
C ILE A 48 19.83 14.94 4.58
N ALA A 49 20.07 15.65 5.69
CA ALA A 49 20.23 17.11 5.69
C ALA A 49 21.38 17.61 4.80
N ASN A 50 22.41 16.80 4.62
CA ASN A 50 23.57 17.11 3.79
C ASN A 50 23.60 16.33 2.47
N ALA A 51 22.57 15.57 2.19
CA ALA A 51 22.46 14.84 0.92
C ALA A 51 22.17 15.81 -0.23
N SER A 52 22.73 15.53 -1.42
CA SER A 52 22.40 16.31 -2.63
C SER A 52 20.93 16.15 -2.97
N SER A 53 20.27 17.24 -3.33
CA SER A 53 18.93 17.24 -3.90
C SER A 53 18.92 16.97 -5.42
N GLU A 54 20.11 16.96 -6.05
CA GLU A 54 20.22 16.67 -7.47
C GLU A 54 19.92 15.19 -7.75
N PRO A 55 19.22 14.89 -8.83
CA PRO A 55 18.99 13.50 -9.24
C PRO A 55 20.31 12.75 -9.46
N LEU A 56 20.36 11.49 -9.04
CA LEU A 56 21.49 10.63 -9.36
C LEU A 56 21.58 10.44 -10.88
N PRO A 57 22.81 10.50 -11.49
CA PRO A 57 22.97 10.41 -12.94
C PRO A 57 22.55 9.06 -13.53
N ASP A 58 22.72 7.98 -12.78
CA ASP A 58 22.46 6.60 -13.23
C ASP A 58 21.34 5.96 -12.42
N ARG A 59 20.14 6.56 -12.47
CA ARG A 59 18.97 6.04 -11.74
C ARG A 59 18.45 4.75 -12.39
N ILE A 60 18.54 3.66 -11.67
CA ILE A 60 17.98 2.38 -12.07
C ILE A 60 16.75 2.10 -11.20
N ALA A 61 15.67 1.64 -11.83
CA ALA A 61 14.46 1.27 -11.12
C ALA A 61 14.73 0.09 -10.19
N GLY A 62 14.40 0.26 -8.91
CA GLY A 62 14.34 -0.79 -7.92
C GLY A 62 13.02 -1.55 -7.96
N THR A 63 12.90 -2.54 -7.10
CA THR A 63 11.64 -3.25 -6.85
C THR A 63 11.52 -3.59 -5.37
N ASP A 64 10.29 -3.80 -4.94
CA ASP A 64 10.00 -4.24 -3.59
C ASP A 64 10.39 -5.72 -3.40
N MET A 65 11.03 -6.05 -2.27
CA MET A 65 11.14 -7.39 -1.77
C MET A 65 10.17 -7.60 -0.62
N LEU A 66 9.25 -8.51 -0.78
CA LEU A 66 8.19 -8.77 0.19
C LEU A 66 8.31 -10.17 0.81
N TYR A 67 7.82 -10.29 2.04
CA TYR A 67 7.71 -11.59 2.70
C TYR A 67 6.24 -12.01 2.77
N SER A 68 5.94 -13.19 2.23
CA SER A 68 4.66 -13.85 2.47
C SER A 68 4.72 -14.67 3.77
N SER A 69 3.57 -14.84 4.43
CA SER A 69 3.49 -15.65 5.66
C SER A 69 3.89 -17.11 5.45
N GLY A 70 3.86 -17.59 4.20
CA GLY A 70 4.13 -18.97 3.83
C GLY A 70 3.09 -19.96 4.39
N THR A 71 2.74 -20.97 3.63
CA THR A 71 1.83 -22.04 4.07
C THR A 71 2.52 -23.06 4.98
N THR A 72 3.86 -23.03 5.06
CA THR A 72 4.70 -23.99 5.80
C THR A 72 5.25 -23.45 7.12
N GLY A 73 4.76 -22.30 7.61
CA GLY A 73 5.10 -21.71 8.89
C GLY A 73 6.36 -20.83 8.92
N ARG A 74 7.14 -20.76 7.85
CA ARG A 74 8.24 -19.80 7.73
C ARG A 74 7.94 -18.77 6.64
N PRO A 75 8.14 -17.45 6.91
CA PRO A 75 8.01 -16.43 5.87
C PRO A 75 8.94 -16.70 4.70
N LYS A 76 8.42 -16.49 3.49
CA LYS A 76 9.19 -16.62 2.24
C LYS A 76 9.45 -15.24 1.66
N GLY A 77 10.71 -14.89 1.44
CA GLY A 77 11.10 -13.69 0.72
C GLY A 77 10.88 -13.88 -0.79
N ILE A 78 10.17 -12.95 -1.39
CA ILE A 78 9.89 -12.93 -2.83
C ILE A 78 10.74 -11.82 -3.42
N ILE A 79 11.70 -12.23 -4.27
CA ILE A 79 12.64 -11.31 -4.91
C ILE A 79 12.31 -11.28 -6.40
N PRO A 80 11.62 -10.22 -6.87
CA PRO A 80 11.41 -10.03 -8.30
C PRO A 80 12.74 -9.80 -9.03
N ALA A 81 12.80 -10.20 -10.28
CA ALA A 81 13.95 -9.87 -11.13
C ALA A 81 14.03 -8.36 -11.35
N LEU A 82 15.21 -7.77 -11.14
CA LEU A 82 15.44 -6.35 -11.44
C LEU A 82 15.56 -6.17 -12.95
N SER A 83 14.74 -5.28 -13.51
CA SER A 83 14.81 -4.95 -14.94
C SER A 83 16.09 -4.23 -15.33
N ARG A 84 16.73 -3.55 -14.38
CA ARG A 84 17.89 -2.66 -14.57
C ARG A 84 17.66 -1.57 -15.65
N GLN A 85 16.41 -1.23 -15.91
CA GLN A 85 16.06 -0.14 -16.80
C GLN A 85 16.26 1.21 -16.10
N PRO A 86 16.53 2.29 -16.84
CA PRO A 86 16.45 3.64 -16.29
C PRO A 86 15.10 3.87 -15.60
N LEU A 87 15.13 4.65 -14.53
CA LEU A 87 13.91 4.91 -13.73
C LEU A 87 12.78 5.50 -14.59
N GLU A 88 13.14 6.37 -15.53
CA GLU A 88 12.21 7.06 -16.43
C GLU A 88 11.53 6.12 -17.44
N GLU A 89 12.16 4.99 -17.74
CA GLU A 89 11.64 3.98 -18.69
C GLU A 89 10.93 2.83 -17.95
N SER A 90 11.05 2.81 -16.63
CA SER A 90 10.48 1.72 -15.83
C SER A 90 8.98 1.94 -15.60
N VAL A 91 8.18 1.00 -16.09
CA VAL A 91 6.76 0.93 -15.76
C VAL A 91 6.61 -0.11 -14.63
N SER A 92 6.22 0.36 -13.44
CA SER A 92 5.82 -0.59 -12.38
C SER A 92 4.64 -1.42 -12.87
N GLY A 93 4.71 -2.75 -12.68
CA GLY A 93 3.62 -3.64 -13.07
C GLY A 93 2.26 -3.23 -12.46
N VAL A 94 2.26 -2.77 -11.20
CA VAL A 94 1.04 -2.28 -10.53
C VAL A 94 0.67 -0.88 -10.99
N GLY A 95 1.63 0.00 -11.28
CA GLY A 95 1.36 1.33 -11.85
C GLY A 95 0.71 1.23 -13.21
N GLY A 96 1.25 0.39 -14.11
CA GLY A 96 0.68 0.15 -15.44
C GLY A 96 -0.71 -0.49 -15.40
N LEU A 97 -0.90 -1.53 -14.58
CA LEU A 97 -2.21 -2.14 -14.36
C LEU A 97 -3.18 -1.16 -13.70
N GLY A 98 -2.71 -0.34 -12.76
CA GLY A 98 -3.52 0.68 -12.10
C GLY A 98 -4.03 1.73 -13.09
N ALA A 99 -3.18 2.23 -13.98
CA ALA A 99 -3.58 3.16 -15.03
C ALA A 99 -4.59 2.50 -15.99
N MET A 100 -4.35 1.27 -16.41
CA MET A 100 -5.18 0.56 -17.37
C MET A 100 -6.55 0.14 -16.81
N LEU A 101 -6.60 -0.39 -15.57
CA LEU A 101 -7.81 -0.99 -14.99
C LEU A 101 -8.57 -0.04 -14.07
N PHE A 102 -7.91 0.91 -13.44
CA PHE A 102 -8.48 1.77 -12.40
C PHE A 102 -8.31 3.26 -12.68
N GLY A 103 -7.74 3.62 -13.84
CA GLY A 103 -7.61 5.00 -14.28
C GLY A 103 -6.61 5.84 -13.48
N PHE A 104 -5.56 5.25 -12.90
CA PHE A 104 -4.55 6.01 -12.15
C PHE A 104 -3.91 7.08 -13.01
N ASN A 105 -3.90 8.30 -12.51
CA ASN A 105 -3.34 9.48 -13.15
C ASN A 105 -2.92 10.52 -12.10
N GLU A 106 -2.46 11.67 -12.52
CA GLU A 106 -2.00 12.77 -11.65
C GLU A 106 -3.10 13.37 -10.77
N ASP A 107 -4.36 13.27 -11.18
CA ASP A 107 -5.52 13.73 -10.40
C ASP A 107 -6.02 12.69 -9.38
N SER A 108 -5.50 11.46 -9.43
CA SER A 108 -5.92 10.39 -8.54
C SER A 108 -5.62 10.72 -7.07
N ARG A 109 -6.63 10.58 -6.23
CA ARG A 109 -6.53 10.70 -4.78
C ARG A 109 -6.86 9.34 -4.15
N TYR A 110 -5.84 8.69 -3.65
CA TYR A 110 -5.92 7.32 -3.15
C TYR A 110 -6.00 7.28 -1.63
N LEU A 111 -7.01 6.62 -1.08
CA LEU A 111 -7.09 6.32 0.35
C LEU A 111 -6.50 4.94 0.62
N SER A 112 -5.44 4.91 1.45
CA SER A 112 -4.72 3.71 1.86
C SER A 112 -5.07 3.33 3.31
N PRO A 113 -6.06 2.43 3.51
CA PRO A 113 -6.54 2.07 4.85
C PRO A 113 -5.82 0.86 5.46
N ALA A 114 -4.97 0.19 4.69
CA ALA A 114 -4.32 -1.05 5.10
C ALA A 114 -2.82 -0.86 5.36
N PRO A 115 -2.19 -1.70 6.21
CA PRO A 115 -0.78 -1.56 6.56
C PRO A 115 0.15 -1.69 5.36
N LEU A 116 1.10 -0.76 5.22
CA LEU A 116 2.03 -0.67 4.10
C LEU A 116 3.07 -1.80 4.02
N TYR A 117 3.17 -2.65 5.03
CA TYR A 117 4.04 -3.84 4.96
C TYR A 117 3.42 -5.00 4.16
N HIS A 118 2.17 -4.89 3.73
CA HIS A 118 1.56 -5.83 2.80
C HIS A 118 1.78 -5.41 1.34
N ALA A 119 1.86 -6.40 0.45
CA ALA A 119 2.13 -6.20 -0.97
C ALA A 119 1.16 -5.23 -1.65
N ALA A 120 -0.13 -5.43 -1.50
CA ALA A 120 -1.12 -4.63 -2.18
C ALA A 120 -1.10 -3.17 -1.71
N PRO A 121 -1.24 -2.83 -0.41
CA PRO A 121 -1.17 -1.43 0.03
C PRO A 121 0.11 -0.73 -0.40
N LEU A 122 1.28 -1.38 -0.27
CA LEU A 122 2.55 -0.79 -0.69
C LEU A 122 2.55 -0.48 -2.20
N ARG A 123 2.24 -1.47 -3.03
CA ARG A 123 2.31 -1.36 -4.49
C ARG A 123 1.28 -0.39 -5.05
N PHE A 124 0.08 -0.30 -4.47
CA PHE A 124 -0.91 0.69 -4.86
C PHE A 124 -0.45 2.12 -4.55
N ASN A 125 0.10 2.36 -3.34
CA ASN A 125 0.70 3.66 -3.02
C ASN A 125 1.82 4.03 -4.00
N MET A 126 2.74 3.10 -4.29
CA MET A 126 3.80 3.31 -5.27
C MET A 126 3.23 3.62 -6.67
N GLY A 127 2.20 2.88 -7.11
CA GLY A 127 1.56 3.08 -8.41
C GLY A 127 0.91 4.46 -8.54
N ILE A 128 0.23 4.93 -7.50
CA ILE A 128 -0.36 6.27 -7.45
C ILE A 128 0.72 7.36 -7.49
N HIS A 129 1.79 7.22 -6.71
CA HIS A 129 2.90 8.18 -6.72
C HIS A 129 3.61 8.22 -8.08
N MET A 130 3.80 7.07 -8.72
CA MET A 130 4.37 7.02 -10.08
C MET A 130 3.47 7.69 -11.13
N ALA A 131 2.15 7.68 -10.93
CA ALA A 131 1.20 8.39 -11.77
C ALA A 131 1.11 9.91 -11.47
N GLY A 132 1.82 10.40 -10.43
CA GLY A 132 1.75 11.80 -9.99
C GLY A 132 0.60 12.10 -9.03
N GLY A 133 -0.18 11.10 -8.64
CA GLY A 133 -1.34 11.24 -7.78
C GLY A 133 -0.98 11.44 -6.28
N THR A 134 -2.01 11.65 -5.48
CA THR A 134 -1.91 11.89 -4.04
C THR A 134 -2.37 10.67 -3.24
N THR A 135 -1.66 10.31 -2.16
CA THR A 135 -2.11 9.29 -1.21
C THR A 135 -2.47 9.88 0.14
N VAL A 136 -3.59 9.43 0.69
CA VAL A 136 -4.04 9.68 2.06
C VAL A 136 -3.92 8.37 2.83
N VAL A 137 -3.05 8.32 3.84
CA VAL A 137 -2.75 7.11 4.59
C VAL A 137 -3.51 7.12 5.91
N MET A 138 -4.29 6.08 6.17
CA MET A 138 -4.87 5.85 7.49
C MET A 138 -3.88 5.08 8.36
N GLU A 139 -3.59 5.56 9.56
CA GLU A 139 -2.72 4.86 10.51
C GLU A 139 -3.28 3.50 10.93
N ARG A 140 -4.61 3.44 11.04
CA ARG A 140 -5.39 2.21 11.22
C ARG A 140 -6.76 2.36 10.58
N PHE A 141 -7.32 1.26 10.11
CA PHE A 141 -8.67 1.27 9.55
C PHE A 141 -9.72 1.50 10.63
N ASP A 142 -10.48 2.57 10.49
CA ASP A 142 -11.75 2.82 11.16
C ASP A 142 -12.85 3.00 10.09
N PRO A 143 -14.00 2.31 10.18
CA PRO A 143 -14.99 2.33 9.11
C PRO A 143 -15.72 3.67 8.96
N GLU A 144 -15.97 4.42 10.04
CA GLU A 144 -16.61 5.73 9.95
C GLU A 144 -15.63 6.78 9.43
N GLU A 145 -14.39 6.78 9.94
CA GLU A 145 -13.32 7.65 9.48
C GLU A 145 -13.00 7.42 7.99
N TYR A 146 -13.04 6.18 7.53
CA TYR A 146 -12.84 5.85 6.12
C TYR A 146 -13.89 6.53 5.23
N LEU A 147 -15.19 6.46 5.61
CA LEU A 147 -16.26 7.11 4.88
C LEU A 147 -16.11 8.64 4.90
N ARG A 148 -15.76 9.22 6.06
CA ARG A 148 -15.53 10.65 6.22
C ARG A 148 -14.42 11.15 5.27
N LEU A 149 -13.29 10.41 5.23
CA LEU A 149 -12.15 10.76 4.40
C LEU A 149 -12.45 10.71 2.90
N ILE A 150 -13.33 9.81 2.44
CA ILE A 150 -13.72 9.76 1.02
C ILE A 150 -14.27 11.13 0.59
N GLY A 151 -15.23 11.69 1.29
CA GLY A 151 -15.81 12.98 0.95
C GLY A 151 -14.86 14.14 1.20
N GLU A 152 -14.30 14.25 2.41
CA GLU A 152 -13.47 15.40 2.79
C GLU A 152 -12.16 15.50 2.00
N GLN A 153 -11.55 14.39 1.64
CA GLN A 153 -10.32 14.35 0.86
C GLN A 153 -10.56 14.16 -0.64
N ASN A 154 -11.83 14.13 -1.07
CA ASN A 154 -12.21 13.90 -2.47
C ASN A 154 -11.51 12.65 -3.05
N ILE A 155 -11.61 11.53 -2.35
CA ILE A 155 -10.93 10.28 -2.70
C ILE A 155 -11.57 9.66 -3.94
N SER A 156 -10.78 9.45 -4.97
CA SER A 156 -11.22 8.80 -6.20
C SER A 156 -10.95 7.28 -6.24
N VAL A 157 -9.94 6.81 -5.51
CA VAL A 157 -9.53 5.40 -5.54
C VAL A 157 -9.20 4.90 -4.13
N SER A 158 -9.54 3.65 -3.83
CA SER A 158 -9.08 2.97 -2.61
C SER A 158 -8.93 1.47 -2.83
N GLN A 159 -8.00 0.85 -2.09
CA GLN A 159 -7.86 -0.61 -2.05
C GLN A 159 -8.12 -1.12 -0.64
N VAL A 160 -9.01 -2.08 -0.51
CA VAL A 160 -9.53 -2.61 0.74
C VAL A 160 -9.49 -4.14 0.76
N VAL A 161 -9.86 -4.72 1.89
CA VAL A 161 -10.10 -6.17 2.00
C VAL A 161 -11.55 -6.43 2.41
N PRO A 162 -12.13 -7.62 2.12
CA PRO A 162 -13.54 -7.90 2.39
C PRO A 162 -14.02 -7.68 3.82
N THR A 163 -13.14 -7.86 4.81
CA THR A 163 -13.46 -7.57 6.22
C THR A 163 -13.71 -6.09 6.48
N MET A 164 -13.12 -5.18 5.69
CA MET A 164 -13.40 -3.74 5.77
C MET A 164 -14.81 -3.44 5.27
N PHE A 165 -15.25 -4.07 4.18
CA PHE A 165 -16.65 -3.98 3.73
C PHE A 165 -17.62 -4.42 4.82
N VAL A 166 -17.37 -5.60 5.43
CA VAL A 166 -18.21 -6.09 6.54
C VAL A 166 -18.29 -5.09 7.69
N ARG A 167 -17.18 -4.46 8.05
CA ARG A 167 -17.15 -3.46 9.12
C ARG A 167 -17.91 -2.20 8.75
N MET A 168 -17.82 -1.71 7.52
CA MET A 168 -18.58 -0.56 7.03
C MET A 168 -20.08 -0.86 6.96
N LEU A 169 -20.48 -2.03 6.48
CA LEU A 169 -21.88 -2.44 6.43
C LEU A 169 -22.52 -2.65 7.81
N LYS A 170 -21.72 -2.86 8.85
CA LYS A 170 -22.18 -2.95 10.25
C LYS A 170 -22.41 -1.60 10.92
N LEU A 171 -21.98 -0.51 10.32
CA LEU A 171 -22.31 0.83 10.82
C LEU A 171 -23.83 1.05 10.76
N PRO A 172 -24.40 1.81 11.70
CA PRO A 172 -25.79 2.25 11.61
C PRO A 172 -26.08 2.92 10.27
N GLU A 173 -27.28 2.73 9.75
CA GLU A 173 -27.69 3.31 8.46
C GLU A 173 -27.55 4.83 8.46
N GLU A 174 -27.92 5.48 9.55
CA GLU A 174 -27.74 6.93 9.75
C GLU A 174 -26.27 7.34 9.56
N THR A 175 -25.33 6.59 10.14
CA THR A 175 -23.89 6.85 9.99
C THR A 175 -23.43 6.64 8.55
N ARG A 176 -23.91 5.56 7.89
CA ARG A 176 -23.56 5.27 6.49
C ARG A 176 -24.03 6.34 5.52
N ASN A 177 -25.19 6.93 5.78
CA ASN A 177 -25.81 7.95 4.94
C ASN A 177 -25.33 9.38 5.24
N LYS A 178 -24.52 9.56 6.29
CA LYS A 178 -23.98 10.86 6.70
C LYS A 178 -22.89 11.38 5.77
N TYR A 179 -22.13 10.48 5.15
CA TYR A 179 -20.92 10.80 4.40
C TYR A 179 -21.13 10.68 2.89
N ASP A 180 -20.59 11.64 2.15
CA ASP A 180 -20.57 11.60 0.70
C ASP A 180 -19.47 10.67 0.20
N VAL A 181 -19.86 9.61 -0.48
CA VAL A 181 -18.94 8.64 -1.11
C VAL A 181 -18.91 8.76 -2.64
N SER A 182 -19.62 9.75 -3.19
CA SER A 182 -19.73 9.95 -4.64
C SER A 182 -18.41 10.29 -5.35
N PRO A 183 -17.35 10.85 -4.69
CA PRO A 183 -16.06 11.03 -5.35
C PRO A 183 -15.37 9.72 -5.76
N LEU A 184 -15.74 8.60 -5.12
CA LEU A 184 -15.07 7.32 -5.32
C LEU A 184 -15.40 6.74 -6.71
N GLN A 185 -14.38 6.56 -7.53
CA GLN A 185 -14.48 6.02 -8.90
C GLN A 185 -14.10 4.54 -8.95
N ALA A 186 -13.17 4.11 -8.08
CA ALA A 186 -12.76 2.72 -7.98
C ALA A 186 -12.46 2.31 -6.53
N CYS A 187 -13.19 1.32 -6.03
CA CYS A 187 -12.88 0.63 -4.77
C CYS A 187 -12.49 -0.80 -5.08
N ILE A 188 -11.22 -1.09 -4.91
CA ILE A 188 -10.63 -2.36 -5.30
C ILE A 188 -10.51 -3.27 -4.07
N HIS A 189 -11.01 -4.51 -4.14
CA HIS A 189 -10.79 -5.47 -3.08
C HIS A 189 -10.07 -6.74 -3.56
N ALA A 190 -9.34 -7.35 -2.64
CA ALA A 190 -8.58 -8.57 -2.88
C ALA A 190 -8.19 -9.25 -1.56
N ALA A 191 -7.24 -10.16 -1.63
CA ALA A 191 -6.56 -10.86 -0.53
C ALA A 191 -7.40 -11.94 0.18
N ALA A 192 -8.71 -11.93 0.06
CA ALA A 192 -9.60 -12.97 0.61
C ALA A 192 -10.87 -13.06 -0.24
N PRO A 193 -11.57 -14.21 -0.24
CA PRO A 193 -12.89 -14.32 -0.85
C PRO A 193 -13.86 -13.31 -0.22
N CYS A 194 -14.56 -12.55 -1.05
CA CYS A 194 -15.62 -11.67 -0.60
C CYS A 194 -16.95 -12.43 -0.61
N PRO A 195 -17.70 -12.52 0.51
CA PRO A 195 -19.01 -13.12 0.49
C PRO A 195 -19.94 -12.39 -0.51
N VAL A 196 -20.67 -13.15 -1.32
CA VAL A 196 -21.56 -12.62 -2.37
C VAL A 196 -22.50 -11.55 -1.84
N GLU A 197 -23.16 -11.81 -0.70
CA GLU A 197 -24.07 -10.84 -0.07
C GLU A 197 -23.39 -9.55 0.38
N VAL A 198 -22.12 -9.62 0.82
CA VAL A 198 -21.36 -8.45 1.22
C VAL A 198 -21.03 -7.59 0.00
N LYS A 199 -20.56 -8.21 -1.06
CA LYS A 199 -20.20 -7.51 -2.29
C LYS A 199 -21.45 -6.89 -2.94
N GLN A 200 -22.58 -7.62 -3.01
CA GLN A 200 -23.82 -7.09 -3.52
C GLN A 200 -24.27 -5.85 -2.74
N LYS A 201 -24.29 -5.90 -1.40
CA LYS A 201 -24.65 -4.75 -0.56
C LYS A 201 -23.73 -3.56 -0.77
N MET A 202 -22.44 -3.78 -1.05
CA MET A 202 -21.51 -2.68 -1.36
C MET A 202 -21.81 -2.06 -2.72
N ILE A 203 -22.12 -2.88 -3.73
CA ILE A 203 -22.52 -2.40 -5.06
C ILE A 203 -23.86 -1.64 -4.97
N ASP A 204 -24.84 -2.16 -4.23
CA ASP A 204 -26.13 -1.50 -4.01
C ASP A 204 -25.96 -0.12 -3.33
N TRP A 205 -24.96 0.00 -2.45
CA TRP A 205 -24.71 1.24 -1.69
C TRP A 205 -23.86 2.24 -2.48
N TRP A 206 -22.76 1.80 -3.10
CA TRP A 206 -21.78 2.69 -3.74
C TRP A 206 -21.89 2.77 -5.26
N GLY A 207 -22.72 1.90 -5.87
CA GLY A 207 -22.80 1.78 -7.31
C GLY A 207 -21.70 0.88 -7.90
N PRO A 208 -21.53 0.91 -9.24
CA PRO A 208 -20.64 -0.01 -9.96
C PRO A 208 -19.14 0.33 -9.86
N VAL A 209 -18.72 0.87 -8.74
CA VAL A 209 -17.32 1.25 -8.49
C VAL A 209 -16.49 0.16 -7.79
N ILE A 210 -17.11 -1.00 -7.51
CA ILE A 210 -16.45 -2.11 -6.83
C ILE A 210 -15.70 -2.97 -7.85
N HIS A 211 -14.41 -3.15 -7.63
CA HIS A 211 -13.52 -3.97 -8.43
C HIS A 211 -12.94 -5.09 -7.60
N GLU A 212 -12.72 -6.24 -8.18
CA GLU A 212 -12.07 -7.37 -7.53
C GLU A 212 -10.91 -7.88 -8.36
N TYR A 213 -9.83 -8.25 -7.70
CA TYR A 213 -8.79 -9.04 -8.33
C TYR A 213 -8.34 -10.20 -7.44
N TYR A 214 -7.85 -11.24 -8.10
CA TYR A 214 -7.15 -12.36 -7.49
C TYR A 214 -5.73 -12.42 -8.03
N ALA A 215 -4.76 -12.37 -7.14
CA ALA A 215 -3.34 -12.46 -7.47
C ALA A 215 -2.55 -12.96 -6.26
N GLY A 216 -1.35 -13.51 -6.51
CA GLY A 216 -0.36 -13.84 -5.48
C GLY A 216 0.78 -12.84 -5.45
N THR A 217 1.41 -12.71 -4.29
CA THR A 217 2.63 -11.87 -4.13
C THR A 217 3.76 -12.34 -5.06
N GLU A 218 3.77 -13.62 -5.38
CA GLU A 218 4.71 -14.30 -6.28
C GLU A 218 4.55 -13.91 -7.75
N GLY A 219 3.45 -13.27 -8.14
CA GLY A 219 3.21 -12.87 -9.52
C GLY A 219 2.79 -14.01 -10.46
N ASN A 220 2.20 -15.09 -9.92
CA ASN A 220 1.83 -16.29 -10.69
C ASN A 220 0.61 -16.11 -11.61
N GLY A 221 0.02 -14.94 -11.62
CA GLY A 221 -1.14 -14.61 -12.42
C GLY A 221 -1.99 -13.51 -11.79
N PHE A 222 -2.88 -12.95 -12.60
CA PHE A 222 -3.79 -11.90 -12.21
C PHE A 222 -5.14 -12.13 -12.88
N VAL A 223 -6.20 -12.18 -12.09
CA VAL A 223 -7.59 -12.25 -12.57
C VAL A 223 -8.33 -11.06 -12.02
N TYR A 224 -9.16 -10.45 -12.82
CA TYR A 224 -9.86 -9.21 -12.49
C TYR A 224 -11.31 -9.28 -12.95
N CYS A 225 -12.22 -8.68 -12.19
CA CYS A 225 -13.56 -8.33 -12.63
C CYS A 225 -14.01 -7.00 -12.00
N ASN A 226 -14.85 -6.27 -12.73
CA ASN A 226 -15.57 -5.11 -12.21
C ASN A 226 -16.99 -5.48 -11.78
N SER A 227 -17.76 -4.51 -11.29
CA SER A 227 -19.14 -4.73 -10.83
C SER A 227 -20.10 -5.20 -11.92
N GLU A 228 -19.83 -4.87 -13.19
CA GLU A 228 -20.69 -5.26 -14.32
C GLU A 228 -20.43 -6.70 -14.78
N GLN A 229 -19.20 -7.16 -14.60
CA GLN A 229 -18.76 -8.51 -14.96
C GLN A 229 -19.08 -9.53 -13.86
N TRP A 230 -19.29 -9.06 -12.65
CA TRP A 230 -19.53 -9.88 -11.47
C TRP A 230 -21.00 -10.23 -11.34
#